data_bcf3c2995d9a41fc9ecfd129a6dca191
#
_entry.id   bcf3c2995d9a41fc9ecfd129a6dca191
#
_cell.length_a   1.000
_cell.length_b   1.000
_cell.length_c   1.000
_cell.angle_alpha   90.00
_cell.angle_beta   90.00
_cell.angle_gamma   90.00
#
_symmetry.space_group_name_H-M   'P 1'
#
loop_
_entity.id
_entity.type
_entity.pdbx_description
1 polymer ?
#
loop_
_entity_poly.entity_id
_entity_poly.type
_entity_poly.pdbx_seq_one_letter_code
_entity_poly.pdbx_strand_id
1 'polypeptide(L)'
;MVDLNENGLAELVRDVRSTEGLYVPDEFRCYTLNFADPIFERLFREEKGFDIVANFSAHKHVRSEKDRYSVQALIENNDIKAKKLMDLLTVYPPKHFFCVSTDKAANPVNIMGASKRVKEDLVMAYNRHFKVTTARFANVAFSNGSLPDGWLHRLQKRQPLAAPSDVKRYFVSPEESGQICMLACILGRGGEVFFPKLGEDQMLTFSSICDRFVEANGMEKDPCATDAEAKRKAAELREPPVKYPTVYFTSDTTGEKAYEEFYVPGEKIDMERFQALGVVEQTTRHEMAEVNAFFAKLEGIFAKDDFTKADVVDAIREFIPNFEHEEKGKNLDQKM
;
A
#
# COMPACT_ATOMS: atom_id res chain seq x y z
N MET A 1 14.17 13.77 2.11
CA MET A 1 13.17 12.72 2.42
C MET A 1 12.43 13.09 3.70
N VAL A 2 11.15 12.71 3.80
CA VAL A 2 10.29 13.02 4.96
C VAL A 2 9.51 11.77 5.34
N ASP A 3 9.53 11.38 6.61
CA ASP A 3 8.73 10.30 7.18
C ASP A 3 8.47 10.57 8.67
N LEU A 4 7.44 9.95 9.24
CA LEU A 4 7.18 9.95 10.69
C LEU A 4 8.04 8.92 11.43
N ASN A 5 8.54 7.91 10.74
CA ASN A 5 9.35 6.84 11.29
C ASN A 5 10.83 7.26 11.33
N GLU A 6 11.25 7.85 12.43
CA GLU A 6 12.64 8.28 12.65
C GLU A 6 13.65 7.15 12.47
N ASN A 7 13.36 5.96 13.03
CA ASN A 7 14.25 4.80 12.89
C ASN A 7 14.34 4.32 11.45
N GLY A 8 13.21 4.29 10.74
CA GLY A 8 13.19 3.94 9.32
C GLY A 8 13.98 4.92 8.45
N LEU A 9 13.91 6.23 8.73
CA LEU A 9 14.76 7.22 8.06
C LEU A 9 16.25 7.02 8.37
N ALA A 10 16.60 6.74 9.63
CA ALA A 10 17.98 6.50 10.03
C ALA A 10 18.57 5.27 9.32
N GLU A 11 17.82 4.16 9.26
CA GLU A 11 18.26 2.95 8.53
C GLU A 11 18.37 3.23 7.03
N LEU A 12 17.40 3.91 6.42
CA LEU A 12 17.47 4.25 5.00
C LEU A 12 18.72 5.10 4.67
N VAL A 13 19.08 6.06 5.54
CA VAL A 13 20.29 6.86 5.35
C VAL A 13 21.54 5.99 5.43
N ARG A 14 21.59 5.06 6.39
CA ARG A 14 22.71 4.11 6.53
C ARG A 14 22.83 3.22 5.30
N ASP A 15 21.73 2.63 4.85
CA ASP A 15 21.70 1.77 3.67
C ASP A 15 22.21 2.50 2.43
N VAL A 16 21.67 3.69 2.15
CA VAL A 16 22.06 4.48 0.97
C VAL A 16 23.55 4.86 1.03
N ARG A 17 24.09 5.20 2.22
CA ARG A 17 25.50 5.59 2.38
C ARG A 17 26.49 4.41 2.48
N SER A 18 25.98 3.20 2.79
CA SER A 18 26.81 2.00 2.94
C SER A 18 26.80 1.09 1.72
N THR A 19 25.87 1.31 0.77
CA THR A 19 25.75 0.49 -0.43
C THR A 19 26.74 0.97 -1.49
N GLU A 20 27.63 0.09 -1.92
CA GLU A 20 28.60 0.38 -2.99
C GLU A 20 27.86 0.65 -4.32
N GLY A 21 28.31 1.65 -5.05
CA GLY A 21 27.75 2.05 -6.35
C GLY A 21 26.53 2.93 -6.28
N LEU A 22 25.98 3.24 -5.10
CA LEU A 22 24.93 4.25 -4.95
C LEU A 22 25.54 5.67 -4.88
N TYR A 23 25.05 6.54 -5.77
CA TYR A 23 25.38 7.96 -5.71
C TYR A 23 24.49 8.63 -4.66
N VAL A 24 25.13 9.28 -3.70
CA VAL A 24 24.45 10.12 -2.71
C VAL A 24 24.78 11.58 -3.01
N PRO A 25 23.79 12.43 -3.32
CA PRO A 25 24.04 13.84 -3.59
C PRO A 25 24.53 14.56 -2.33
N ASP A 26 25.31 15.63 -2.50
CA ASP A 26 25.82 16.44 -1.39
C ASP A 26 24.68 17.01 -0.54
N GLU A 27 23.60 17.44 -1.18
CA GLU A 27 22.37 17.90 -0.52
C GLU A 27 21.38 16.75 -0.32
N PHE A 28 21.71 15.83 0.56
CA PHE A 28 20.82 14.74 0.97
C PHE A 28 20.28 15.01 2.37
N ARG A 29 18.99 15.39 2.45
CA ARG A 29 18.35 15.82 3.70
C ARG A 29 17.19 14.90 4.07
N CYS A 30 17.08 14.58 5.36
CA CYS A 30 16.03 13.75 5.93
C CYS A 30 15.39 14.46 7.12
N TYR A 31 14.06 14.42 7.20
CA TYR A 31 13.29 15.09 8.24
C TYR A 31 12.25 14.15 8.82
N THR A 32 12.23 14.01 10.14
CA THR A 32 11.14 13.32 10.87
C THR A 32 9.97 14.29 11.04
N LEU A 33 9.11 14.35 10.03
CA LEU A 33 7.98 15.27 9.97
C LEU A 33 6.74 14.57 9.41
N ASN A 34 5.56 15.09 9.78
CA ASN A 34 4.33 14.82 9.04
C ASN A 34 4.22 15.82 7.88
N PHE A 35 4.04 15.33 6.66
CA PHE A 35 3.92 16.18 5.47
C PHE A 35 2.64 17.05 5.45
N ALA A 36 1.71 16.85 6.39
CA ALA A 36 0.53 17.70 6.56
C ALA A 36 0.69 18.75 7.67
N ASP A 37 1.85 18.82 8.34
CA ASP A 37 2.12 19.77 9.40
C ASP A 37 2.62 21.13 8.88
N PRO A 38 2.38 22.25 9.61
CA PRO A 38 2.84 23.58 9.18
C PRO A 38 4.35 23.71 8.97
N ILE A 39 5.15 22.87 9.64
CA ILE A 39 6.61 22.86 9.47
C ILE A 39 7.01 22.33 8.08
N PHE A 40 6.25 21.36 7.54
CA PHE A 40 6.46 20.88 6.17
C PHE A 40 6.12 21.95 5.12
N GLU A 41 5.04 22.69 5.32
CA GLU A 41 4.67 23.80 4.46
C GLU A 41 5.76 24.90 4.48
N ARG A 42 6.35 25.18 5.67
CA ARG A 42 7.48 26.10 5.80
C ARG A 42 8.69 25.63 4.97
N LEU A 43 9.02 24.33 5.00
CA LEU A 43 10.08 23.73 4.20
C LEU A 43 9.85 24.02 2.70
N PHE A 44 8.63 23.75 2.20
CA PHE A 44 8.28 24.03 0.80
C PHE A 44 8.41 25.50 0.41
N ARG A 45 8.01 26.39 1.31
CA ARG A 45 8.13 27.84 1.10
C ARG A 45 9.59 28.29 1.03
N GLU A 46 10.45 27.80 1.91
CA GLU A 46 11.86 28.16 1.97
C GLU A 46 12.65 27.60 0.77
N GLU A 47 12.37 26.36 0.37
CA GLU A 47 12.99 25.71 -0.79
C GLU A 47 12.36 26.16 -2.13
N LYS A 48 11.25 26.92 -2.10
CA LYS A 48 10.48 27.36 -3.29
C LYS A 48 9.93 26.21 -4.14
N GLY A 49 9.67 25.06 -3.52
CA GLY A 49 9.18 23.86 -4.17
C GLY A 49 10.30 22.91 -4.62
N PHE A 50 9.89 21.83 -5.28
CA PHE A 50 10.78 20.77 -5.77
C PHE A 50 10.37 20.37 -7.19
N ASP A 51 11.33 20.02 -8.04
CA ASP A 51 11.05 19.59 -9.42
C ASP A 51 10.23 18.30 -9.49
N ILE A 52 10.51 17.35 -8.60
CA ILE A 52 9.80 16.07 -8.49
C ILE A 52 9.37 15.88 -7.04
N VAL A 53 8.10 15.57 -6.86
CA VAL A 53 7.54 15.19 -5.55
C VAL A 53 6.97 13.79 -5.65
N ALA A 54 7.40 12.89 -4.76
CA ALA A 54 6.91 11.52 -4.71
C ALA A 54 6.32 11.21 -3.33
N ASN A 55 5.07 10.75 -3.30
CA ASN A 55 4.37 10.38 -2.07
C ASN A 55 4.21 8.86 -1.97
N PHE A 56 4.98 8.25 -1.08
CA PHE A 56 4.92 6.82 -0.76
C PHE A 56 4.13 6.51 0.52
N SER A 57 3.67 7.56 1.23
CA SER A 57 3.00 7.39 2.52
C SER A 57 1.62 6.78 2.38
N ALA A 58 1.32 5.80 3.24
CA ALA A 58 -0.02 5.23 3.35
C ALA A 58 -0.20 4.32 4.56
N HIS A 59 -1.43 4.28 5.10
CA HIS A 59 -1.93 3.11 5.80
C HIS A 59 -2.31 2.05 4.76
N LYS A 60 -1.73 0.85 4.85
CA LYS A 60 -1.84 -0.19 3.81
C LYS A 60 -2.50 -1.50 4.27
N HIS A 61 -2.81 -1.62 5.55
CA HIS A 61 -3.34 -2.86 6.11
C HIS A 61 -4.86 -2.85 6.20
N VAL A 62 -5.52 -3.95 5.78
CA VAL A 62 -6.96 -4.13 5.91
C VAL A 62 -7.40 -4.11 7.38
N ARG A 63 -6.55 -4.53 8.33
CA ARG A 63 -6.84 -4.40 9.77
C ARG A 63 -7.04 -2.95 10.26
N SER A 64 -6.69 -1.94 9.45
CA SER A 64 -6.92 -0.52 9.74
C SER A 64 -8.39 -0.08 9.52
N GLU A 65 -9.32 -1.00 9.24
CA GLU A 65 -10.75 -0.71 9.09
C GLU A 65 -11.64 -1.40 10.13
N LYS A 66 -11.08 -1.79 11.27
CA LYS A 66 -11.78 -2.57 12.30
C LYS A 66 -12.90 -1.81 13.03
N ASP A 67 -12.75 -0.51 13.20
CA ASP A 67 -13.69 0.37 13.89
C ASP A 67 -13.69 1.79 13.29
N ARG A 68 -14.61 2.65 13.75
CA ARG A 68 -14.74 4.03 13.26
C ARG A 68 -13.47 4.87 13.40
N TYR A 69 -12.73 4.71 14.49
CA TYR A 69 -11.50 5.48 14.75
C TYR A 69 -10.36 5.04 13.83
N SER A 70 -10.22 3.74 13.65
CA SER A 70 -9.24 3.18 12.71
C SER A 70 -9.54 3.58 11.27
N VAL A 71 -10.83 3.62 10.88
CA VAL A 71 -11.29 4.08 9.56
C VAL A 71 -11.01 5.57 9.40
N GLN A 72 -11.34 6.40 10.39
CA GLN A 72 -11.01 7.83 10.35
C GLN A 72 -9.51 8.05 10.18
N ALA A 73 -8.68 7.42 11.00
CA ALA A 73 -7.22 7.54 10.90
C ALA A 73 -6.68 7.10 9.54
N LEU A 74 -7.26 6.05 8.95
CA LEU A 74 -6.90 5.58 7.61
C LEU A 74 -7.24 6.62 6.54
N ILE A 75 -8.46 7.15 6.52
CA ILE A 75 -8.92 8.15 5.54
C ILE A 75 -8.19 9.49 5.75
N GLU A 76 -8.02 9.93 6.98
CA GLU A 76 -7.23 11.14 7.26
C GLU A 76 -5.80 11.03 6.73
N ASN A 77 -5.14 9.89 6.98
CA ASN A 77 -3.77 9.70 6.56
C ASN A 77 -3.63 9.49 5.04
N ASN A 78 -4.50 8.69 4.42
CA ASN A 78 -4.37 8.34 3.01
C ASN A 78 -4.91 9.43 2.09
N ASP A 79 -5.98 10.12 2.50
CA ASP A 79 -6.78 10.95 1.61
C ASP A 79 -6.77 12.43 2.01
N ILE A 80 -7.16 12.78 3.24
CA ILE A 80 -7.24 14.19 3.67
C ILE A 80 -5.85 14.86 3.68
N LYS A 81 -4.84 14.17 4.23
CA LYS A 81 -3.46 14.69 4.20
C LYS A 81 -2.91 14.74 2.78
N ALA A 82 -3.26 13.77 1.92
CA ALA A 82 -2.87 13.81 0.52
C ALA A 82 -3.50 15.03 -0.19
N LYS A 83 -4.78 15.35 0.08
CA LYS A 83 -5.44 16.56 -0.43
C LYS A 83 -4.69 17.82 -0.01
N LYS A 84 -4.31 17.96 1.28
CA LYS A 84 -3.51 19.09 1.76
C LYS A 84 -2.17 19.22 1.03
N LEU A 85 -1.50 18.09 0.78
CA LEU A 85 -0.26 18.08 -0.02
C LEU A 85 -0.53 18.57 -1.44
N MET A 86 -1.56 18.04 -2.11
CA MET A 86 -1.89 18.45 -3.48
C MET A 86 -2.26 19.92 -3.57
N ASP A 87 -2.97 20.48 -2.59
CA ASP A 87 -3.27 21.91 -2.50
C ASP A 87 -1.98 22.75 -2.34
N LEU A 88 -1.06 22.32 -1.48
CA LEU A 88 0.25 22.98 -1.34
C LEU A 88 1.04 22.96 -2.66
N LEU A 89 0.98 21.85 -3.40
CA LEU A 89 1.65 21.71 -4.69
C LEU A 89 1.03 22.56 -5.80
N THR A 90 -0.18 23.08 -5.64
CA THR A 90 -0.70 24.10 -6.59
C THR A 90 -0.03 25.45 -6.40
N VAL A 91 0.47 25.74 -5.19
CA VAL A 91 1.23 26.96 -4.89
C VAL A 91 2.70 26.81 -5.29
N TYR A 92 3.25 25.62 -5.15
CA TYR A 92 4.64 25.25 -5.50
C TYR A 92 4.64 24.09 -6.49
N PRO A 93 4.25 24.29 -7.76
CA PRO A 93 3.98 23.20 -8.69
C PRO A 93 5.28 22.47 -9.08
N PRO A 94 5.33 21.14 -8.86
CA PRO A 94 6.41 20.33 -9.35
C PRO A 94 6.31 20.12 -10.87
N LYS A 95 7.41 19.79 -11.51
CA LYS A 95 7.38 19.32 -12.91
C LYS A 95 6.65 17.97 -12.99
N HIS A 96 6.74 17.14 -11.94
CA HIS A 96 6.09 15.86 -11.86
C HIS A 96 5.77 15.48 -10.41
N PHE A 97 4.52 15.09 -10.17
CA PHE A 97 4.10 14.43 -8.95
C PHE A 97 3.87 12.93 -9.21
N PHE A 98 4.43 12.10 -8.36
CA PHE A 98 4.22 10.65 -8.37
C PHE A 98 3.65 10.19 -7.02
N CYS A 99 2.74 9.23 -7.02
CA CYS A 99 2.38 8.52 -5.80
C CYS A 99 2.17 7.03 -6.05
N VAL A 100 2.30 6.22 -4.98
CA VAL A 100 2.02 4.79 -5.06
C VAL A 100 0.55 4.50 -4.86
N SER A 101 0.04 3.56 -5.65
CA SER A 101 -1.25 2.93 -5.53
C SER A 101 -1.10 1.40 -5.39
N THR A 102 -2.16 0.65 -5.58
CA THR A 102 -2.20 -0.81 -5.40
C THR A 102 -3.22 -1.43 -6.35
N ASP A 103 -3.06 -2.71 -6.63
CA ASP A 103 -4.06 -3.57 -7.28
C ASP A 103 -5.46 -3.46 -6.65
N LYS A 104 -5.52 -3.27 -5.31
CA LYS A 104 -6.78 -3.12 -4.56
C LYS A 104 -7.58 -1.85 -4.87
N ALA A 105 -6.96 -0.85 -5.51
CA ALA A 105 -7.61 0.37 -5.95
C ALA A 105 -8.40 0.18 -7.26
N ALA A 106 -8.08 -0.82 -8.09
CA ALA A 106 -8.75 -1.06 -9.35
C ALA A 106 -10.24 -1.38 -9.14
N ASN A 107 -10.53 -2.34 -8.26
CA ASN A 107 -11.89 -2.78 -7.92
C ASN A 107 -12.00 -3.00 -6.40
N PRO A 108 -12.19 -1.94 -5.60
CA PRO A 108 -12.12 -2.01 -4.14
C PRO A 108 -13.34 -2.74 -3.54
N VAL A 109 -13.07 -3.64 -2.57
CA VAL A 109 -14.09 -4.36 -1.79
C VAL A 109 -13.98 -4.11 -0.29
N ASN A 110 -13.01 -3.29 0.11
CA ASN A 110 -12.79 -2.86 1.48
C ASN A 110 -12.41 -1.38 1.55
N ILE A 111 -12.52 -0.78 2.73
CA ILE A 111 -12.29 0.67 2.91
C ILE A 111 -10.83 1.03 2.60
N MET A 112 -9.86 0.16 2.93
CA MET A 112 -8.46 0.41 2.62
C MET A 112 -8.23 0.48 1.10
N GLY A 113 -8.77 -0.47 0.32
CA GLY A 113 -8.72 -0.43 -1.14
C GLY A 113 -9.45 0.79 -1.72
N ALA A 114 -10.62 1.13 -1.15
CA ALA A 114 -11.39 2.31 -1.54
C ALA A 114 -10.64 3.61 -1.26
N SER A 115 -9.94 3.74 -0.12
CA SER A 115 -9.10 4.91 0.17
C SER A 115 -7.97 5.07 -0.88
N LYS A 116 -7.41 3.96 -1.36
CA LYS A 116 -6.40 4.02 -2.42
C LYS A 116 -6.99 4.49 -3.75
N ARG A 117 -8.24 4.08 -4.06
CA ARG A 117 -8.96 4.58 -5.23
C ARG A 117 -9.31 6.05 -5.09
N VAL A 118 -9.80 6.49 -3.93
CA VAL A 118 -10.04 7.91 -3.63
C VAL A 118 -8.75 8.71 -3.84
N LYS A 119 -7.61 8.21 -3.34
CA LYS A 119 -6.30 8.86 -3.53
C LYS A 119 -5.90 8.94 -5.00
N GLU A 120 -6.12 7.87 -5.80
CA GLU A 120 -5.89 7.93 -7.26
C GLU A 120 -6.74 9.02 -7.91
N ASP A 121 -8.05 9.02 -7.66
CA ASP A 121 -8.98 9.97 -8.26
C ASP A 121 -8.68 11.42 -7.80
N LEU A 122 -8.31 11.59 -6.52
CA LEU A 122 -7.83 12.88 -6.00
C LEU A 122 -6.62 13.38 -6.78
N VAL A 123 -5.52 12.61 -6.82
CA VAL A 123 -4.28 13.09 -7.42
C VAL A 123 -4.41 13.32 -8.92
N MET A 124 -5.21 12.49 -9.62
CA MET A 124 -5.47 12.64 -11.05
C MET A 124 -6.28 13.90 -11.39
N ALA A 125 -7.14 14.37 -10.50
CA ALA A 125 -7.84 15.64 -10.68
C ALA A 125 -6.88 16.85 -10.75
N TYR A 126 -5.70 16.75 -10.09
CA TYR A 126 -4.67 17.78 -10.14
C TYR A 126 -3.77 17.71 -11.38
N ASN A 127 -3.93 16.71 -12.26
CA ASN A 127 -3.12 16.60 -13.48
C ASN A 127 -3.25 17.82 -14.43
N ARG A 128 -4.28 18.64 -14.26
CA ARG A 128 -4.44 19.93 -14.94
C ARG A 128 -3.45 21.02 -14.47
N HIS A 129 -2.90 20.89 -13.27
CA HIS A 129 -1.99 21.87 -12.67
C HIS A 129 -0.52 21.49 -12.87
N PHE A 130 -0.20 20.22 -12.77
CA PHE A 130 1.12 19.65 -12.97
C PHE A 130 1.00 18.18 -13.36
N LYS A 131 2.05 17.63 -13.95
CA LYS A 131 2.04 16.23 -14.38
C LYS A 131 1.91 15.29 -13.17
N VAL A 132 0.95 14.37 -13.24
CA VAL A 132 0.67 13.36 -12.20
C VAL A 132 0.72 11.97 -12.80
N THR A 133 1.44 11.05 -12.15
CA THR A 133 1.41 9.62 -12.45
C THR A 133 1.33 8.81 -11.16
N THR A 134 0.86 7.57 -11.26
CA THR A 134 0.82 6.63 -10.16
C THR A 134 1.12 5.22 -10.66
N ALA A 135 1.37 4.28 -9.75
CA ALA A 135 1.57 2.89 -10.08
C ALA A 135 0.77 1.98 -9.13
N ARG A 136 0.03 1.03 -9.70
CA ARG A 136 -0.65 -0.04 -8.97
C ARG A 136 0.28 -1.23 -8.84
N PHE A 137 0.70 -1.51 -7.62
CA PHE A 137 1.59 -2.64 -7.33
C PHE A 137 0.81 -3.90 -7.02
N ALA A 138 1.43 -5.03 -7.35
CA ALA A 138 1.21 -6.30 -6.69
C ALA A 138 1.72 -6.27 -5.24
N ASN A 139 1.67 -7.41 -4.53
CA ASN A 139 2.30 -7.48 -3.22
C ASN A 139 3.83 -7.40 -3.37
N VAL A 140 4.44 -6.46 -2.69
CA VAL A 140 5.90 -6.39 -2.61
C VAL A 140 6.38 -7.41 -1.60
N ALA A 141 7.14 -8.40 -2.07
CA ALA A 141 7.64 -9.49 -1.24
C ALA A 141 8.48 -8.96 -0.08
N PHE A 142 8.25 -9.48 1.12
CA PHE A 142 8.95 -9.08 2.35
C PHE A 142 8.92 -7.57 2.68
N SER A 143 7.99 -6.82 2.09
CA SER A 143 7.81 -5.41 2.48
C SER A 143 7.41 -5.31 3.95
N ASN A 144 7.85 -4.25 4.62
CA ASN A 144 7.62 -4.02 6.04
C ASN A 144 6.15 -4.20 6.43
N GLY A 145 5.89 -5.07 7.45
CA GLY A 145 4.57 -5.43 7.92
C GLY A 145 3.77 -6.36 7.00
N SER A 146 4.34 -6.89 5.93
CA SER A 146 3.72 -7.94 5.11
C SER A 146 3.69 -9.27 5.86
N LEU A 147 2.87 -10.23 5.41
CA LEU A 147 2.83 -11.55 6.01
C LEU A 147 4.19 -12.28 5.92
N PRO A 148 4.91 -12.28 4.77
CA PRO A 148 6.27 -12.85 4.69
C PRO A 148 7.31 -12.15 5.58
N ASP A 149 7.24 -10.82 5.74
CA ASP A 149 8.06 -10.09 6.70
C ASP A 149 7.77 -10.53 8.14
N GLY A 150 6.49 -10.74 8.46
CA GLY A 150 6.07 -11.31 9.74
C GLY A 150 6.66 -12.69 10.02
N TRP A 151 6.91 -13.52 8.99
CA TRP A 151 7.56 -14.83 9.18
C TRP A 151 9.03 -14.69 9.57
N LEU A 152 9.77 -13.72 9.04
CA LEU A 152 11.14 -13.42 9.47
C LEU A 152 11.18 -13.11 10.97
N HIS A 153 10.29 -12.24 11.44
CA HIS A 153 10.19 -11.90 12.86
C HIS A 153 9.77 -13.08 13.73
N ARG A 154 8.86 -13.94 13.23
CA ARG A 154 8.41 -15.14 13.96
C ARG A 154 9.52 -16.18 14.05
N LEU A 155 10.30 -16.35 12.98
CA LEU A 155 11.47 -17.24 12.99
C LEU A 155 12.46 -16.84 14.10
N GLN A 156 12.82 -15.55 14.15
CA GLN A 156 13.71 -14.99 15.18
C GLN A 156 13.18 -15.19 16.60
N LYS A 157 11.86 -15.16 16.79
CA LYS A 157 11.18 -15.32 18.09
C LYS A 157 10.76 -16.76 18.38
N ARG A 158 11.08 -17.72 17.51
CA ARG A 158 10.64 -19.13 17.61
C ARG A 158 9.12 -19.26 17.74
N GLN A 159 8.39 -18.52 16.93
CA GLN A 159 6.93 -18.55 16.86
C GLN A 159 6.51 -19.34 15.62
N PRO A 160 5.37 -20.07 15.66
CA PRO A 160 4.92 -20.84 14.50
C PRO A 160 4.57 -19.93 13.33
N LEU A 161 4.68 -20.45 12.11
CA LEU A 161 4.26 -19.76 10.90
C LEU A 161 2.82 -20.07 10.57
N ALA A 162 2.08 -19.07 10.14
CA ALA A 162 0.69 -19.22 9.69
C ALA A 162 0.50 -18.58 8.32
N ALA A 163 -0.32 -19.23 7.46
CA ALA A 163 -0.61 -18.69 6.13
C ALA A 163 -2.00 -19.14 5.64
N PRO A 164 -2.75 -18.27 4.92
CA PRO A 164 -3.95 -18.68 4.21
C PRO A 164 -3.57 -19.58 3.03
N SER A 165 -4.37 -20.62 2.80
CA SER A 165 -4.16 -21.62 1.74
C SER A 165 -4.93 -21.32 0.46
N ASP A 166 -5.99 -20.51 0.54
CA ASP A 166 -6.95 -20.23 -0.52
C ASP A 166 -6.75 -18.85 -1.18
N VAL A 167 -5.88 -18.01 -0.63
CA VAL A 167 -5.61 -16.66 -1.14
C VAL A 167 -4.42 -16.68 -2.08
N LYS A 168 -4.64 -16.27 -3.33
CA LYS A 168 -3.61 -16.14 -4.36
C LYS A 168 -3.24 -14.67 -4.58
N ARG A 169 -1.97 -14.39 -4.78
CA ARG A 169 -1.46 -13.03 -5.04
C ARG A 169 -0.34 -13.05 -6.06
N TYR A 170 -0.23 -11.93 -6.77
CA TYR A 170 0.99 -11.58 -7.49
C TYR A 170 2.01 -11.00 -6.52
N PHE A 171 3.29 -11.26 -6.80
CA PHE A 171 4.40 -10.71 -6.05
C PHE A 171 5.41 -10.06 -6.98
N VAL A 172 5.95 -8.94 -6.53
CA VAL A 172 7.12 -8.28 -7.12
C VAL A 172 8.19 -8.15 -6.04
N SER A 173 9.45 -8.13 -6.44
CA SER A 173 10.54 -7.86 -5.49
C SER A 173 10.55 -6.38 -5.09
N PRO A 174 11.23 -6.02 -3.98
CA PRO A 174 11.45 -4.62 -3.61
C PRO A 174 12.16 -3.83 -4.72
N GLU A 175 13.12 -4.46 -5.41
CA GLU A 175 13.85 -3.85 -6.53
C GLU A 175 12.94 -3.57 -7.72
N GLU A 176 12.16 -4.55 -8.17
CA GLU A 176 11.17 -4.38 -9.25
C GLU A 176 10.16 -3.28 -8.91
N SER A 177 9.68 -3.23 -7.66
CA SER A 177 8.77 -2.17 -7.23
C SER A 177 9.40 -0.78 -7.33
N GLY A 178 10.67 -0.65 -6.94
CA GLY A 178 11.45 0.59 -7.10
C GLY A 178 11.64 0.99 -8.56
N GLN A 179 11.95 0.01 -9.44
CA GLN A 179 12.07 0.23 -10.88
C GLN A 179 10.75 0.70 -11.51
N ILE A 180 9.62 0.10 -11.13
CA ILE A 180 8.29 0.53 -11.59
C ILE A 180 8.02 1.99 -11.16
N CYS A 181 8.33 2.36 -9.92
CA CYS A 181 8.20 3.74 -9.43
C CYS A 181 9.04 4.70 -10.28
N MET A 182 10.29 4.37 -10.53
CA MET A 182 11.19 5.21 -11.31
C MET A 182 10.71 5.38 -12.76
N LEU A 183 10.30 4.28 -13.41
CA LEU A 183 9.77 4.32 -14.78
C LEU A 183 8.50 5.16 -14.87
N ALA A 184 7.56 4.98 -13.93
CA ALA A 184 6.33 5.78 -13.88
C ALA A 184 6.61 7.27 -13.62
N CYS A 185 7.60 7.56 -12.76
CA CYS A 185 7.99 8.94 -12.44
C CYS A 185 8.74 9.62 -13.59
N ILE A 186 9.62 8.91 -14.31
CA ILE A 186 10.48 9.52 -15.34
C ILE A 186 9.81 9.50 -16.71
N LEU A 187 9.23 8.36 -17.11
CA LEU A 187 8.71 8.13 -18.47
C LEU A 187 7.19 8.31 -18.57
N GLY A 188 6.49 8.45 -17.43
CA GLY A 188 5.04 8.61 -17.39
C GLY A 188 4.59 9.92 -18.01
N ARG A 189 3.44 9.88 -18.69
CA ARG A 189 2.69 11.05 -19.15
C ARG A 189 1.63 11.41 -18.10
N GLY A 190 1.20 12.65 -18.08
CA GLY A 190 0.19 13.07 -17.11
C GLY A 190 -1.13 12.27 -17.25
N GLY A 191 -1.69 11.84 -16.12
CA GLY A 191 -2.92 11.06 -16.07
C GLY A 191 -2.74 9.55 -16.31
N GLU A 192 -1.55 9.01 -16.12
CA GLU A 192 -1.25 7.59 -16.31
C GLU A 192 -1.09 6.82 -15.01
N VAL A 193 -1.62 5.58 -15.00
CA VAL A 193 -1.45 4.59 -13.92
C VAL A 193 -0.69 3.39 -14.47
N PHE A 194 0.50 3.15 -13.95
CA PHE A 194 1.36 2.04 -14.34
C PHE A 194 1.02 0.79 -13.54
N PHE A 195 1.20 -0.39 -14.14
CA PHE A 195 1.05 -1.67 -13.45
C PHE A 195 1.96 -2.73 -14.08
N PRO A 196 2.41 -3.76 -13.32
CA PRO A 196 3.21 -4.84 -13.86
C PRO A 196 2.35 -5.78 -14.71
N LYS A 197 2.86 -6.24 -15.85
CA LYS A 197 2.25 -7.28 -16.69
C LYS A 197 2.56 -8.65 -16.08
N LEU A 198 1.65 -9.16 -15.25
CA LEU A 198 1.78 -10.46 -14.61
C LEU A 198 0.65 -11.37 -15.10
N GLY A 199 0.98 -12.57 -15.57
CA GLY A 199 0.05 -13.59 -16.00
C GLY A 199 -0.54 -14.38 -14.82
N GLU A 200 -1.71 -14.97 -14.99
CA GLU A 200 -2.39 -15.77 -13.94
C GLU A 200 -1.53 -16.93 -13.42
N ASP A 201 -0.67 -17.49 -14.23
CA ASP A 201 0.30 -18.55 -13.90
C ASP A 201 1.38 -18.09 -12.90
N GLN A 202 1.57 -16.77 -12.74
CA GLN A 202 2.52 -16.17 -11.80
C GLN A 202 1.91 -15.92 -10.40
N MET A 203 0.61 -16.19 -10.23
CA MET A 203 -0.02 -16.10 -8.91
C MET A 203 0.43 -17.22 -7.98
N LEU A 204 0.79 -16.86 -6.76
CA LEU A 204 1.22 -17.81 -5.72
C LEU A 204 0.25 -17.74 -4.52
N THR A 205 0.01 -18.89 -3.88
CA THR A 205 -0.68 -18.92 -2.59
C THR A 205 0.30 -18.56 -1.47
N PHE A 206 -0.18 -17.95 -0.40
CA PHE A 206 0.68 -17.68 0.75
C PHE A 206 1.21 -18.97 1.40
N SER A 207 0.43 -20.07 1.38
CA SER A 207 0.89 -21.36 1.87
C SER A 207 2.08 -21.89 1.06
N SER A 208 2.06 -21.78 -0.28
CA SER A 208 3.19 -22.20 -1.12
C SER A 208 4.44 -21.37 -0.91
N ILE A 209 4.27 -20.07 -0.63
CA ILE A 209 5.40 -19.16 -0.30
C ILE A 209 5.95 -19.53 1.08
N CYS A 210 5.08 -19.84 2.05
CA CYS A 210 5.50 -20.27 3.38
C CYS A 210 6.32 -21.56 3.32
N ASP A 211 5.91 -22.53 2.50
CA ASP A 211 6.67 -23.78 2.27
C ASP A 211 8.08 -23.45 1.76
N ARG A 212 8.18 -22.66 0.69
CA ARG A 212 9.47 -22.25 0.12
C ARG A 212 10.31 -21.43 1.11
N PHE A 213 9.67 -20.60 1.94
CA PHE A 213 10.35 -19.84 2.98
C PHE A 213 10.99 -20.76 4.03
N VAL A 214 10.29 -21.79 4.48
CA VAL A 214 10.82 -22.78 5.43
C VAL A 214 11.98 -23.54 4.81
N GLU A 215 11.83 -24.02 3.57
CA GLU A 215 12.87 -24.73 2.81
C GLU A 215 14.12 -23.88 2.59
N ALA A 216 13.94 -22.61 2.21
CA ALA A 216 15.05 -21.65 1.99
C ALA A 216 15.84 -21.37 3.28
N ASN A 217 15.23 -21.56 4.46
CA ASN A 217 15.90 -21.47 5.75
C ASN A 217 16.51 -22.82 6.21
N GLY A 218 16.59 -23.81 5.32
CA GLY A 218 17.21 -25.11 5.59
C GLY A 218 16.38 -26.05 6.47
N MET A 219 15.07 -25.82 6.54
CA MET A 219 14.14 -26.58 7.40
C MET A 219 13.07 -27.31 6.57
N GLU A 220 12.49 -28.33 7.16
CA GLU A 220 11.26 -28.97 6.67
C GLU A 220 10.05 -28.39 7.39
N LYS A 221 8.90 -28.31 6.69
CA LYS A 221 7.64 -27.94 7.36
C LYS A 221 7.15 -29.04 8.28
N ASP A 222 6.57 -28.65 9.42
CA ASP A 222 5.82 -29.50 10.34
C ASP A 222 4.36 -29.01 10.41
N PRO A 223 3.48 -29.51 9.52
CA PRO A 223 2.10 -29.07 9.47
C PRO A 223 1.36 -29.37 10.76
N CYS A 224 0.68 -28.37 11.30
CA CYS A 224 -0.13 -28.46 12.52
C CYS A 224 -1.60 -28.23 12.18
N ALA A 225 -2.49 -29.00 12.84
CA ALA A 225 -3.92 -28.85 12.63
C ALA A 225 -4.53 -27.62 13.31
N THR A 226 -3.89 -27.11 14.37
CA THR A 226 -4.37 -25.97 15.16
C THR A 226 -3.26 -25.03 15.58
N ASP A 227 -3.63 -23.77 15.84
CA ASP A 227 -2.72 -22.75 16.40
C ASP A 227 -2.13 -23.20 17.74
N ALA A 228 -2.92 -23.86 18.58
CA ALA A 228 -2.48 -24.35 19.89
C ALA A 228 -1.40 -25.43 19.76
N GLU A 229 -1.56 -26.37 18.82
CA GLU A 229 -0.55 -27.38 18.51
C GLU A 229 0.74 -26.73 18.01
N ALA A 230 0.62 -25.81 17.06
CA ALA A 230 1.77 -25.11 16.48
C ALA A 230 2.55 -24.31 17.52
N LYS A 231 1.86 -23.59 18.41
CA LYS A 231 2.48 -22.85 19.52
C LYS A 231 3.22 -23.77 20.49
N ARG A 232 2.63 -24.91 20.84
CA ARG A 232 3.29 -25.90 21.71
C ARG A 232 4.55 -26.46 21.05
N LYS A 233 4.47 -26.91 19.78
CA LYS A 233 5.64 -27.42 19.05
C LYS A 233 6.73 -26.33 18.89
N ALA A 234 6.35 -25.08 18.64
CA ALA A 234 7.30 -23.99 18.53
C ALA A 234 8.05 -23.72 19.85
N ALA A 235 7.39 -23.87 21.00
CA ALA A 235 8.02 -23.76 22.31
C ALA A 235 9.01 -24.90 22.63
N GLU A 236 8.87 -26.04 21.97
CA GLU A 236 9.71 -27.25 22.15
C GLU A 236 10.83 -27.34 21.10
N LEU A 237 10.97 -26.37 20.17
CA LEU A 237 11.99 -26.38 19.11
C LEU A 237 13.41 -26.48 19.68
N ARG A 238 14.19 -27.43 19.17
CA ARG A 238 15.64 -27.55 19.43
C ARG A 238 16.41 -26.76 18.38
N GLU A 239 17.64 -26.39 18.67
CA GLU A 239 18.51 -25.65 17.75
C GLU A 239 19.65 -26.53 17.19
N PRO A 240 19.91 -26.40 15.90
CA PRO A 240 19.04 -25.76 14.88
C PRO A 240 17.78 -26.61 14.62
N PRO A 241 16.62 -26.02 14.38
CA PRO A 241 15.41 -26.80 14.10
C PRO A 241 15.51 -27.46 12.71
N VAL A 242 15.23 -28.75 12.64
CA VAL A 242 15.13 -29.49 11.36
C VAL A 242 13.74 -29.33 10.76
N LYS A 243 12.71 -29.27 11.62
CA LYS A 243 11.30 -29.08 11.24
C LYS A 243 10.73 -27.86 11.92
N TYR A 244 9.89 -27.11 11.20
CA TYR A 244 9.31 -25.89 11.71
C TYR A 244 7.78 -25.92 11.67
N PRO A 245 7.08 -25.62 12.80
CA PRO A 245 5.63 -25.73 12.88
C PRO A 245 4.93 -24.70 12.01
N THR A 246 4.04 -25.18 11.12
CA THR A 246 3.25 -24.36 10.18
C THR A 246 1.77 -24.65 10.34
N VAL A 247 0.93 -23.61 10.22
CA VAL A 247 -0.53 -23.71 10.23
C VAL A 247 -1.09 -23.10 8.95
N TYR A 248 -1.91 -23.86 8.24
CA TYR A 248 -2.62 -23.36 7.07
C TYR A 248 -4.11 -23.31 7.34
N PHE A 249 -4.73 -22.18 6.96
CA PHE A 249 -6.14 -21.93 7.20
C PHE A 249 -6.81 -21.33 5.95
N THR A 250 -8.12 -21.47 5.85
CA THR A 250 -8.93 -20.77 4.86
C THR A 250 -9.21 -19.35 5.34
N SER A 251 -9.08 -18.35 4.46
CA SER A 251 -9.34 -16.95 4.81
C SER A 251 -10.84 -16.73 5.04
N ASP A 252 -11.17 -16.16 6.19
CA ASP A 252 -12.52 -15.74 6.59
C ASP A 252 -12.57 -14.26 6.99
N THR A 253 -11.56 -13.48 6.58
CA THR A 253 -11.46 -12.04 6.88
C THR A 253 -12.35 -11.20 5.98
N THR A 254 -12.87 -10.10 6.55
CA THR A 254 -13.64 -9.08 5.81
C THR A 254 -12.79 -8.49 4.69
N GLY A 255 -13.39 -8.35 3.51
CA GLY A 255 -12.81 -7.62 2.38
C GLY A 255 -11.58 -8.28 1.73
N GLU A 256 -11.33 -9.58 1.93
CA GLU A 256 -10.27 -10.30 1.24
C GLU A 256 -10.80 -10.99 -0.03
N LYS A 257 -10.22 -10.65 -1.18
CA LYS A 257 -10.52 -11.30 -2.48
C LYS A 257 -9.70 -12.56 -2.66
N ALA A 258 -10.20 -13.49 -3.50
CA ALA A 258 -9.44 -14.65 -3.94
C ALA A 258 -8.19 -14.26 -4.76
N TYR A 259 -8.33 -13.25 -5.62
CA TYR A 259 -7.25 -12.66 -6.43
C TYR A 259 -7.51 -11.16 -6.65
N GLU A 260 -6.48 -10.42 -7.03
CA GLU A 260 -6.54 -8.99 -7.29
C GLU A 260 -6.31 -8.69 -8.77
N GLU A 261 -6.81 -7.53 -9.20
CA GLU A 261 -6.77 -7.06 -10.59
C GLU A 261 -6.03 -5.73 -10.66
N PHE A 262 -5.27 -5.50 -11.75
CA PHE A 262 -4.56 -4.24 -11.93
C PHE A 262 -5.41 -3.17 -12.63
N TYR A 263 -6.44 -3.57 -13.34
CA TYR A 263 -7.34 -2.69 -14.09
C TYR A 263 -8.75 -3.30 -14.17
N VAL A 264 -9.73 -2.49 -14.55
CA VAL A 264 -11.11 -2.93 -14.67
C VAL A 264 -11.62 -2.76 -16.11
N PRO A 265 -12.66 -3.52 -16.53
CA PRO A 265 -13.29 -3.33 -17.83
C PRO A 265 -13.69 -1.88 -18.06
N GLY A 266 -13.38 -1.34 -19.24
CA GLY A 266 -13.68 0.05 -19.64
C GLY A 266 -12.54 1.04 -19.37
N GLU A 267 -11.50 0.69 -18.61
CA GLU A 267 -10.27 1.50 -18.57
C GLU A 267 -9.51 1.38 -19.91
N LYS A 268 -9.01 2.52 -20.40
CA LYS A 268 -8.17 2.56 -21.60
C LYS A 268 -6.77 2.11 -21.26
N ILE A 269 -6.30 1.01 -21.86
CA ILE A 269 -5.05 0.35 -21.49
C ILE A 269 -4.09 0.34 -22.68
N ASP A 270 -2.85 0.78 -22.44
CA ASP A 270 -1.71 0.59 -23.35
C ASP A 270 -0.84 -0.57 -22.83
N MET A 271 -0.83 -1.66 -23.59
CA MET A 271 -0.03 -2.85 -23.30
C MET A 271 1.23 -2.95 -24.19
N GLU A 272 1.41 -2.03 -25.14
CA GLU A 272 2.48 -2.13 -26.16
C GLU A 272 3.69 -1.27 -25.84
N ARG A 273 3.51 -0.18 -25.09
CA ARG A 273 4.55 0.83 -24.84
C ARG A 273 5.75 0.30 -24.06
N PHE A 274 5.53 -0.62 -23.12
CA PHE A 274 6.59 -1.22 -22.32
C PHE A 274 6.49 -2.75 -22.37
N GLN A 275 7.64 -3.44 -22.32
CA GLN A 275 7.66 -4.89 -22.32
C GLN A 275 7.02 -5.50 -21.06
N ALA A 276 7.40 -5.02 -19.87
CA ALA A 276 7.01 -5.59 -18.60
C ALA A 276 5.90 -4.80 -17.87
N LEU A 277 5.48 -3.64 -18.40
CA LEU A 277 4.48 -2.78 -17.77
C LEU A 277 3.31 -2.50 -18.72
N GLY A 278 2.10 -2.50 -18.16
CA GLY A 278 0.92 -1.91 -18.75
C GLY A 278 0.65 -0.52 -18.17
N VAL A 279 -0.10 0.28 -18.90
CA VAL A 279 -0.45 1.65 -18.51
C VAL A 279 -1.95 1.85 -18.71
N VAL A 280 -2.63 2.28 -17.66
CA VAL A 280 -4.01 2.81 -17.77
C VAL A 280 -3.90 4.28 -18.10
N GLU A 281 -4.51 4.69 -19.20
CA GLU A 281 -4.51 6.06 -19.71
C GLU A 281 -5.81 6.80 -19.34
N GLN A 282 -5.77 8.13 -19.35
CA GLN A 282 -6.95 9.00 -19.20
C GLN A 282 -7.72 8.73 -17.89
N THR A 283 -6.99 8.65 -16.79
CA THR A 283 -7.54 8.22 -15.50
C THR A 283 -8.19 9.33 -14.68
N THR A 284 -8.31 10.57 -15.19
CA THR A 284 -9.07 11.64 -14.53
C THR A 284 -10.56 11.35 -14.63
N ARG A 285 -11.19 10.97 -13.52
CA ARG A 285 -12.59 10.54 -13.45
C ARG A 285 -13.51 11.58 -12.83
N HIS A 286 -12.92 12.47 -12.00
CA HIS A 286 -13.66 13.48 -11.25
C HIS A 286 -13.12 14.89 -11.53
N GLU A 287 -14.05 15.84 -11.59
CA GLU A 287 -13.70 17.25 -11.62
C GLU A 287 -13.32 17.75 -10.21
N MET A 288 -12.49 18.80 -10.13
CA MET A 288 -12.05 19.37 -8.84
C MET A 288 -13.21 19.76 -7.92
N ALA A 289 -14.35 20.20 -8.48
CA ALA A 289 -15.53 20.53 -7.69
C ALA A 289 -16.13 19.31 -6.98
N GLU A 290 -16.17 18.16 -7.66
CA GLU A 290 -16.65 16.89 -7.09
C GLU A 290 -15.68 16.38 -6.00
N VAL A 291 -14.36 16.44 -6.27
CA VAL A 291 -13.34 16.10 -5.30
C VAL A 291 -13.47 16.97 -4.04
N ASN A 292 -13.57 18.29 -4.19
CA ASN A 292 -13.71 19.20 -3.06
C ASN A 292 -14.99 18.96 -2.27
N ALA A 293 -16.12 18.70 -2.95
CA ALA A 293 -17.40 18.37 -2.29
C ALA A 293 -17.31 17.06 -1.47
N PHE A 294 -16.67 16.04 -2.02
CA PHE A 294 -16.45 14.77 -1.34
C PHE A 294 -15.58 14.94 -0.08
N PHE A 295 -14.47 15.66 -0.18
CA PHE A 295 -13.60 15.89 0.99
C PHE A 295 -14.28 16.75 2.06
N ALA A 296 -15.04 17.77 1.68
CA ALA A 296 -15.85 18.56 2.63
C ALA A 296 -16.91 17.69 3.33
N LYS A 297 -17.51 16.72 2.60
CA LYS A 297 -18.44 15.75 3.20
C LYS A 297 -17.74 14.85 4.23
N LEU A 298 -16.56 14.31 3.92
CA LEU A 298 -15.78 13.50 4.86
C LEU A 298 -15.39 14.27 6.12
N GLU A 299 -14.90 15.49 5.97
CA GLU A 299 -14.56 16.37 7.10
C GLU A 299 -15.82 16.67 7.96
N GLY A 300 -16.97 16.88 7.32
CA GLY A 300 -18.25 17.06 8.01
C GLY A 300 -18.74 15.81 8.75
N ILE A 301 -18.43 14.60 8.25
CA ILE A 301 -18.70 13.34 8.95
C ILE A 301 -17.80 13.25 10.18
N PHE A 302 -16.50 13.44 10.03
CA PHE A 302 -15.52 13.32 11.13
C PHE A 302 -15.62 14.40 12.19
N ALA A 303 -16.29 15.52 11.90
CA ALA A 303 -16.59 16.55 12.89
C ALA A 303 -17.72 16.16 13.86
N LYS A 304 -18.45 15.06 13.60
CA LYS A 304 -19.52 14.58 14.49
C LYS A 304 -18.95 13.58 15.51
N ASP A 305 -19.34 13.72 16.77
CA ASP A 305 -18.91 12.80 17.84
C ASP A 305 -19.49 11.38 17.68
N ASP A 306 -20.62 11.23 17.00
CA ASP A 306 -21.40 10.00 16.88
C ASP A 306 -21.36 9.37 15.47
N PHE A 307 -20.46 9.82 14.58
CA PHE A 307 -20.34 9.23 13.26
C PHE A 307 -20.05 7.73 13.34
N THR A 308 -20.49 7.01 12.31
CA THR A 308 -20.36 5.57 12.22
C THR A 308 -19.44 5.18 11.02
N LYS A 309 -18.96 3.93 11.03
CA LYS A 309 -18.26 3.36 9.86
C LYS A 309 -19.15 3.38 8.61
N ALA A 310 -20.47 3.16 8.76
CA ALA A 310 -21.43 3.20 7.66
C ALA A 310 -21.51 4.57 7.00
N ASP A 311 -21.47 5.66 7.75
CA ASP A 311 -21.47 7.02 7.18
C ASP A 311 -20.30 7.26 6.24
N VAL A 312 -19.12 6.72 6.58
CA VAL A 312 -17.91 6.80 5.75
C VAL A 312 -18.04 5.92 4.51
N VAL A 313 -18.55 4.69 4.66
CA VAL A 313 -18.78 3.76 3.54
C VAL A 313 -19.76 4.36 2.54
N ASP A 314 -20.86 4.95 3.01
CA ASP A 314 -21.87 5.57 2.15
C ASP A 314 -21.32 6.80 1.42
N ALA A 315 -20.52 7.63 2.09
CA ALA A 315 -19.84 8.74 1.43
C ALA A 315 -18.88 8.27 0.32
N ILE A 316 -18.12 7.18 0.58
CA ILE A 316 -17.22 6.60 -0.43
C ILE A 316 -18.02 6.01 -1.61
N ARG A 317 -19.15 5.33 -1.36
CA ARG A 317 -20.01 4.77 -2.43
C ARG A 317 -20.59 5.84 -3.36
N GLU A 318 -20.90 7.00 -2.84
CA GLU A 318 -21.35 8.11 -3.69
C GLU A 318 -20.23 8.62 -4.60
N PHE A 319 -18.98 8.62 -4.12
CA PHE A 319 -17.82 9.06 -4.89
C PHE A 319 -17.25 7.97 -5.80
N ILE A 320 -17.32 6.70 -5.38
CA ILE A 320 -16.91 5.51 -6.15
C ILE A 320 -18.11 4.57 -6.30
N PRO A 321 -18.93 4.72 -7.35
CA PRO A 321 -20.20 3.98 -7.48
C PRO A 321 -20.06 2.45 -7.54
N ASN A 322 -18.90 1.93 -7.95
CA ASN A 322 -18.62 0.49 -7.99
C ASN A 322 -17.98 -0.06 -6.70
N PHE A 323 -17.96 0.73 -5.64
CA PHE A 323 -17.44 0.26 -4.35
C PHE A 323 -18.48 -0.62 -3.65
N GLU A 324 -18.17 -1.91 -3.54
CA GLU A 324 -18.96 -2.91 -2.81
C GLU A 324 -18.22 -3.30 -1.53
N HIS A 325 -18.73 -2.84 -0.39
CA HIS A 325 -18.18 -3.20 0.92
C HIS A 325 -18.99 -4.32 1.56
N GLU A 326 -18.32 -5.44 1.89
CA GLU A 326 -18.88 -6.54 2.64
C GLU A 326 -18.28 -6.59 4.05
N GLU A 327 -19.12 -6.58 5.09
CA GLU A 327 -18.70 -6.72 6.47
C GLU A 327 -18.93 -8.18 6.93
N LYS A 328 -17.86 -8.90 7.27
CA LYS A 328 -17.90 -10.28 7.79
C LYS A 328 -17.74 -10.36 9.31
N GLY A 329 -17.57 -9.23 10.00
CA GLY A 329 -17.46 -9.15 11.44
C GLY A 329 -16.18 -9.74 12.05
N LYS A 330 -15.23 -10.19 11.23
CA LYS A 330 -13.93 -10.71 11.66
C LYS A 330 -12.79 -9.83 11.11
N ASN A 331 -11.84 -9.52 11.94
CA ASN A 331 -10.66 -8.74 11.57
C ASN A 331 -9.36 -9.53 11.80
N LEU A 332 -8.28 -9.05 11.18
CA LEU A 332 -6.96 -9.71 11.23
C LEU A 332 -6.29 -9.67 12.62
N ASP A 333 -6.73 -8.81 13.53
CA ASP A 333 -6.19 -8.76 14.90
C ASP A 333 -6.59 -9.99 15.74
N GLN A 334 -7.58 -10.76 15.30
CA GLN A 334 -8.06 -11.99 15.96
C GLN A 334 -7.30 -13.24 15.50
N LYS A 335 -6.37 -13.11 14.53
CA LYS A 335 -5.63 -14.24 13.96
C LYS A 335 -4.16 -14.24 14.36
N MET A 336 -3.60 -15.43 14.37
CA MET A 336 -2.18 -15.65 14.64
C MET A 336 -1.28 -15.10 13.51
#